data_4a89f8d9bafa1bb36188f7b3e872c2e6
#
_entry.id   4a89f8d9bafa1bb36188f7b3e872c2e6
#
_cell.length_a   1.000
_cell.length_b   1.000
_cell.length_c   1.000
_cell.angle_alpha   90.00
_cell.angle_beta   90.00
_cell.angle_gamma   90.00
#
_symmetry.space_group_name_H-M   'P 1'
#
loop_
_entity.id
_entity.type
_entity.pdbx_description
1 polymer ?
#
loop_
_entity_poly.entity_id
_entity_poly.type
_entity_poly.pdbx_seq_one_letter_code
_entity_poly.pdbx_strand_id
1 'polypeptide(L)'
;YLNRNQSTMPCFYRNNTFLDSEETNIVSLKLYNGKDWIWETFVVRDCDFMYAYNHMKAWKASAPVLTKRNHRYELRISYEMAGSKFPKYKKDKEVEALIGVDLGVNTDAVCSVVHKDGTVTGQRFINHPVEKDRMYGLLNAIKKAQQNGNRKTPRLWRLANNYNEAIAVKTAVEIVRFAVESKVNVIVFEHLNMKKKKRGNKQKLSLWRKRDIQHRVEALAVRNGIRVSYICAVNTSRLAFDGSGKVIRGKDAGFDTYELCKFTTGKVYNCDLSASKNIGARFFIRVLLKSLSVKEELLVLAKVPELNRRTSCCLATLINAYAVLCASKAKP
;
A
#
# COMPACT_ATOMS: atom_id res chain seq x y z
N TYR A 1 -34.46 -16.39 -20.51
CA TYR A 1 -33.85 -15.39 -21.41
C TYR A 1 -32.68 -14.75 -20.66
N LEU A 2 -31.45 -15.19 -20.96
CA LEU A 2 -30.24 -14.53 -20.44
C LEU A 2 -30.11 -13.16 -21.14
N ASN A 3 -30.13 -12.11 -20.35
CA ASN A 3 -29.92 -10.76 -20.84
C ASN A 3 -28.54 -10.67 -21.50
N ARG A 4 -28.46 -10.21 -22.76
CA ARG A 4 -27.24 -10.09 -23.55
C ARG A 4 -26.13 -9.25 -22.85
N ASN A 5 -26.49 -8.48 -21.84
CA ASN A 5 -25.57 -7.65 -21.04
C ASN A 5 -25.02 -8.36 -19.80
N GLN A 6 -25.50 -9.55 -19.47
CA GLN A 6 -24.93 -10.38 -18.40
C GLN A 6 -23.90 -11.32 -19.02
N SER A 7 -22.64 -10.89 -19.04
CA SER A 7 -21.52 -11.76 -19.32
C SER A 7 -21.32 -12.70 -18.13
N THR A 8 -21.92 -13.90 -18.20
CA THR A 8 -21.62 -14.97 -17.27
C THR A 8 -20.22 -15.47 -17.59
N MET A 9 -19.33 -15.45 -16.59
CA MET A 9 -18.00 -16.06 -16.67
C MET A 9 -18.15 -17.54 -16.29
N PRO A 10 -18.06 -18.49 -17.25
CA PRO A 10 -18.21 -19.91 -16.93
C PRO A 10 -17.10 -20.37 -16.00
N CYS A 11 -17.48 -21.09 -14.96
CA CYS A 11 -16.61 -21.72 -14.00
C CYS A 11 -16.51 -23.21 -14.34
N PHE A 12 -15.29 -23.75 -14.38
CA PHE A 12 -15.04 -25.15 -14.75
C PHE A 12 -14.60 -25.93 -13.52
N TYR A 13 -15.35 -26.96 -13.17
CA TYR A 13 -15.04 -27.82 -12.02
C TYR A 13 -13.95 -28.81 -12.36
N ARG A 14 -12.90 -28.88 -11.52
CA ARG A 14 -11.81 -29.84 -11.68
C ARG A 14 -12.33 -31.27 -11.69
N ASN A 15 -11.74 -32.11 -12.55
CA ASN A 15 -12.11 -33.50 -12.79
C ASN A 15 -13.53 -33.73 -13.32
N ASN A 16 -14.28 -32.68 -13.63
CA ASN A 16 -15.62 -32.78 -14.22
C ASN A 16 -15.73 -32.03 -15.55
N THR A 17 -15.33 -30.75 -15.56
CA THR A 17 -15.37 -29.89 -16.76
C THR A 17 -14.03 -29.25 -17.07
N PHE A 18 -13.02 -29.52 -16.24
CA PHE A 18 -11.63 -29.06 -16.40
C PHE A 18 -10.66 -30.16 -15.99
N LEU A 19 -9.72 -30.45 -16.88
CA LEU A 19 -8.59 -31.34 -16.62
C LEU A 19 -7.30 -30.56 -16.88
N ASP A 20 -6.35 -30.67 -15.95
CA ASP A 20 -4.99 -30.18 -16.08
C ASP A 20 -4.01 -31.31 -15.78
N SER A 21 -2.81 -31.23 -16.34
CA SER A 21 -1.70 -32.13 -16.06
C SER A 21 -0.63 -31.39 -15.27
N GLU A 22 0.04 -32.11 -14.37
CA GLU A 22 1.22 -31.56 -13.66
C GLU A 22 2.50 -31.68 -14.50
N GLU A 23 2.48 -32.50 -15.53
CA GLU A 23 3.66 -32.81 -16.37
C GLU A 23 3.66 -32.06 -17.70
N THR A 24 2.49 -31.63 -18.17
CA THR A 24 2.37 -30.99 -19.48
C THR A 24 1.62 -29.65 -19.40
N ASN A 25 1.96 -28.71 -20.27
CA ASN A 25 1.28 -27.43 -20.43
C ASN A 25 -0.08 -27.54 -21.15
N ILE A 26 -0.75 -28.71 -21.06
CA ILE A 26 -2.01 -29.01 -21.73
C ILE A 26 -3.14 -28.96 -20.72
N VAL A 27 -4.23 -28.29 -21.07
CA VAL A 27 -5.47 -28.25 -20.31
C VAL A 27 -6.63 -28.66 -21.21
N SER A 28 -7.61 -29.39 -20.65
CA SER A 28 -8.83 -29.75 -21.37
C SER A 28 -10.05 -29.14 -20.70
N LEU A 29 -10.92 -28.54 -21.50
CA LEU A 29 -12.18 -27.95 -21.09
C LEU A 29 -13.34 -28.70 -21.70
N LYS A 30 -14.38 -28.99 -20.91
CA LYS A 30 -15.63 -29.53 -21.43
C LYS A 30 -16.51 -28.38 -21.89
N LEU A 31 -16.71 -28.27 -23.19
CA LEU A 31 -17.42 -27.18 -23.85
C LEU A 31 -18.64 -27.70 -24.59
N TYR A 32 -19.72 -26.90 -24.64
CA TYR A 32 -20.91 -27.21 -25.43
C TYR A 32 -20.75 -26.63 -26.84
N ASN A 33 -20.80 -27.49 -27.85
CA ASN A 33 -20.60 -27.11 -29.25
C ASN A 33 -21.91 -26.71 -29.98
N GLY A 34 -23.01 -26.63 -29.27
CA GLY A 34 -24.36 -26.36 -29.81
C GLY A 34 -25.22 -27.63 -29.94
N LYS A 35 -24.65 -28.82 -29.88
CA LYS A 35 -25.31 -30.13 -29.90
C LYS A 35 -24.96 -30.96 -28.67
N ASP A 36 -23.65 -31.15 -28.44
CA ASP A 36 -23.12 -32.03 -27.42
C ASP A 36 -22.08 -31.35 -26.58
N TRP A 37 -21.80 -31.92 -25.40
CA TRP A 37 -20.68 -31.56 -24.54
C TRP A 37 -19.44 -32.34 -24.95
N ILE A 38 -18.43 -31.64 -25.48
CA ILE A 38 -17.19 -32.22 -25.95
C ILE A 38 -16.00 -31.73 -25.12
N TRP A 39 -14.96 -32.54 -25.07
CA TRP A 39 -13.68 -32.15 -24.49
C TRP A 39 -12.79 -31.52 -25.55
N GLU A 40 -12.40 -30.28 -25.31
CA GLU A 40 -11.46 -29.53 -26.15
C GLU A 40 -10.16 -29.33 -25.41
N THR A 41 -9.05 -29.53 -26.08
CA THR A 41 -7.70 -29.50 -25.52
C THR A 41 -6.97 -28.23 -25.97
N PHE A 42 -6.36 -27.54 -25.01
CA PHE A 42 -5.66 -26.27 -25.22
C PHE A 42 -4.23 -26.36 -24.69
N VAL A 43 -3.28 -25.79 -25.45
CA VAL A 43 -1.90 -25.61 -25.02
C VAL A 43 -1.77 -24.27 -24.31
N VAL A 44 -1.34 -24.29 -23.06
CA VAL A 44 -1.05 -23.10 -22.24
C VAL A 44 0.40 -22.68 -22.46
N ARG A 45 0.70 -21.41 -22.41
CA ARG A 45 2.09 -20.95 -22.50
C ARG A 45 2.92 -21.50 -21.34
N ASP A 46 4.14 -21.92 -21.62
CA ASP A 46 5.02 -22.53 -20.61
C ASP A 46 5.22 -21.65 -19.38
N CYS A 47 5.36 -20.32 -19.55
CA CYS A 47 5.51 -19.40 -18.42
C CYS A 47 4.27 -19.34 -17.53
N ASP A 48 3.06 -19.43 -18.11
CA ASP A 48 1.80 -19.44 -17.34
C ASP A 48 1.60 -20.79 -16.66
N PHE A 49 1.95 -21.91 -17.34
CA PHE A 49 1.93 -23.24 -16.78
C PHE A 49 2.88 -23.35 -15.59
N MET A 50 4.14 -22.96 -15.73
CA MET A 50 5.14 -23.00 -14.65
C MET A 50 4.72 -22.12 -13.47
N TYR A 51 4.12 -20.97 -13.74
CA TYR A 51 3.57 -20.12 -12.69
C TYR A 51 2.44 -20.82 -11.93
N ALA A 52 1.46 -21.38 -12.63
CA ALA A 52 0.34 -22.11 -12.04
C ALA A 52 0.82 -23.32 -11.24
N TYR A 53 1.71 -24.14 -11.82
CA TYR A 53 2.27 -25.34 -11.20
C TYR A 53 3.00 -25.03 -9.88
N ASN A 54 3.86 -24.01 -9.86
CA ASN A 54 4.56 -23.61 -8.65
C ASN A 54 3.62 -23.12 -7.55
N HIS A 55 2.51 -22.47 -7.93
CA HIS A 55 1.49 -22.06 -6.95
C HIS A 55 0.66 -23.25 -6.43
N MET A 56 0.34 -24.22 -7.27
CA MET A 56 -0.42 -25.40 -6.89
C MET A 56 0.32 -26.29 -5.89
N LYS A 57 1.66 -26.32 -5.93
CA LYS A 57 2.48 -27.02 -4.92
C LYS A 57 2.32 -26.47 -3.51
N ALA A 58 2.10 -25.18 -3.40
CA ALA A 58 2.03 -24.50 -2.11
C ALA A 58 0.59 -24.22 -1.64
N TRP A 59 -0.35 -24.07 -2.56
CA TRP A 59 -1.69 -23.56 -2.30
C TRP A 59 -2.75 -24.39 -3.00
N LYS A 60 -3.95 -24.43 -2.43
CA LYS A 60 -5.10 -25.09 -3.04
C LYS A 60 -5.63 -24.22 -4.20
N ALA A 61 -5.64 -24.79 -5.40
CA ALA A 61 -6.23 -24.14 -6.56
C ALA A 61 -7.75 -24.29 -6.54
N SER A 62 -8.47 -23.21 -6.79
CA SER A 62 -9.91 -23.21 -7.00
C SER A 62 -10.27 -23.65 -8.41
N ALA A 63 -11.56 -23.84 -8.67
CA ALA A 63 -12.10 -24.08 -9.99
C ALA A 63 -11.76 -22.88 -10.93
N PRO A 64 -11.21 -23.15 -12.13
CA PRO A 64 -10.89 -22.08 -13.07
C PRO A 64 -12.12 -21.41 -13.65
N VAL A 65 -12.00 -20.11 -13.91
CA VAL A 65 -13.03 -19.28 -14.52
C VAL A 65 -12.53 -18.77 -15.87
N LEU A 66 -13.30 -18.99 -16.93
CA LEU A 66 -12.98 -18.47 -18.26
C LEU A 66 -13.43 -17.02 -18.37
N THR A 67 -12.52 -16.14 -18.73
CA THR A 67 -12.79 -14.72 -18.96
C THR A 67 -12.34 -14.29 -20.34
N LYS A 68 -13.02 -13.29 -20.91
CA LYS A 68 -12.60 -12.66 -22.17
C LYS A 68 -12.07 -11.26 -21.88
N ARG A 69 -10.83 -10.99 -22.22
CA ARG A 69 -10.20 -9.69 -22.06
C ARG A 69 -9.44 -9.31 -23.33
N ASN A 70 -9.70 -8.12 -23.88
CA ASN A 70 -9.01 -7.63 -25.08
C ASN A 70 -8.99 -8.65 -26.24
N HIS A 71 -10.13 -9.27 -26.54
CA HIS A 71 -10.31 -10.30 -27.59
C HIS A 71 -9.55 -11.63 -27.35
N ARG A 72 -8.97 -11.82 -26.16
CA ARG A 72 -8.32 -13.08 -25.77
C ARG A 72 -9.13 -13.75 -24.66
N TYR A 73 -9.11 -15.08 -24.66
CA TYR A 73 -9.68 -15.87 -23.59
C TYR A 73 -8.58 -16.17 -22.57
N GLU A 74 -8.88 -16.02 -21.29
CA GLU A 74 -7.98 -16.25 -20.16
C GLU A 74 -8.66 -17.17 -19.15
N LEU A 75 -8.01 -18.25 -18.76
CA LEU A 75 -8.38 -19.05 -17.60
C LEU A 75 -7.80 -18.40 -16.35
N ARG A 76 -8.68 -18.03 -15.42
CA ARG A 76 -8.29 -17.46 -14.13
C ARG A 76 -8.46 -18.50 -13.05
N ILE A 77 -7.38 -18.81 -12.37
CA ILE A 77 -7.34 -19.75 -11.26
C ILE A 77 -7.02 -18.95 -9.99
N SER A 78 -7.92 -19.00 -9.00
CA SER A 78 -7.64 -18.44 -7.67
C SER A 78 -6.93 -19.49 -6.83
N TYR A 79 -5.98 -19.04 -6.01
CA TYR A 79 -5.25 -19.92 -5.09
C TYR A 79 -5.58 -19.54 -3.66
N GLU A 80 -5.90 -20.52 -2.85
CA GLU A 80 -6.23 -20.36 -1.45
C GLU A 80 -5.13 -20.98 -0.59
N MET A 81 -4.59 -20.19 0.32
CA MET A 81 -3.69 -20.68 1.35
C MET A 81 -4.51 -21.00 2.60
N ALA A 82 -4.34 -22.19 3.17
CA ALA A 82 -4.98 -22.53 4.44
C ALA A 82 -4.58 -21.51 5.52
N GLY A 83 -5.56 -20.98 6.26
CA GLY A 83 -5.34 -19.96 7.27
C GLY A 83 -4.33 -20.36 8.36
N SER A 84 -4.17 -21.67 8.61
CA SER A 84 -3.15 -22.24 9.51
C SER A 84 -1.71 -22.06 9.01
N LYS A 85 -1.50 -21.83 7.70
CA LYS A 85 -0.17 -21.63 7.09
C LYS A 85 0.26 -20.16 7.13
N PHE A 86 -0.64 -19.21 7.45
CA PHE A 86 -0.27 -17.81 7.61
C PHE A 86 0.41 -17.59 8.96
N PRO A 87 1.53 -16.86 9.00
CA PRO A 87 2.12 -16.44 10.26
C PRO A 87 1.11 -15.63 11.09
N LYS A 88 1.01 -15.96 12.38
CA LYS A 88 0.11 -15.23 13.28
C LYS A 88 0.62 -13.81 13.50
N TYR A 89 -0.30 -12.84 13.47
CA TYR A 89 0.04 -11.46 13.79
C TYR A 89 0.31 -11.28 15.29
N LYS A 90 1.34 -10.49 15.60
CA LYS A 90 1.56 -10.03 16.97
C LYS A 90 0.40 -9.13 17.42
N LYS A 91 0.01 -9.23 18.70
CA LYS A 91 -0.94 -8.31 19.32
C LYS A 91 -0.34 -6.90 19.40
N ASP A 92 -1.17 -5.86 19.41
CA ASP A 92 -0.71 -4.47 19.45
C ASP A 92 0.28 -4.19 20.59
N LYS A 93 0.05 -4.79 21.78
CA LYS A 93 0.92 -4.65 22.96
C LYS A 93 2.31 -5.27 22.79
N GLU A 94 2.47 -6.22 21.88
CA GLU A 94 3.70 -6.99 21.63
C GLU A 94 4.55 -6.36 20.52
N VAL A 95 4.08 -5.28 19.90
CA VAL A 95 4.79 -4.58 18.83
C VAL A 95 5.84 -3.67 19.44
N GLU A 96 7.12 -3.98 19.23
CA GLU A 96 8.25 -3.17 19.72
C GLU A 96 8.71 -2.16 18.66
N ALA A 97 8.63 -2.51 17.37
CA ALA A 97 8.98 -1.65 16.26
C ALA A 97 8.01 -1.83 15.09
N LEU A 98 7.83 -0.79 14.30
CA LEU A 98 6.98 -0.77 13.12
C LEU A 98 7.55 0.14 12.03
N ILE A 99 6.99 0.08 10.83
CA ILE A 99 7.27 1.05 9.77
C ILE A 99 6.10 2.01 9.62
N GLY A 100 6.37 3.30 9.77
CA GLY A 100 5.49 4.38 9.32
C GLY A 100 5.77 4.72 7.87
N VAL A 101 4.75 4.76 7.02
CA VAL A 101 4.87 4.99 5.58
C VAL A 101 4.06 6.21 5.17
N ASP A 102 4.74 7.19 4.61
CA ASP A 102 4.13 8.32 3.91
C ASP A 102 4.18 8.07 2.40
N LEU A 103 3.02 8.13 1.73
CA LEU A 103 2.90 7.95 0.27
C LEU A 103 2.82 9.30 -0.41
N GLY A 104 3.77 9.59 -1.29
CA GLY A 104 3.88 10.84 -2.02
C GLY A 104 3.59 10.73 -3.53
N VAL A 105 3.55 11.86 -4.19
CA VAL A 105 3.45 11.96 -5.66
C VAL A 105 4.84 12.09 -6.30
N ASN A 106 5.74 12.83 -5.65
CA ASN A 106 7.12 13.02 -6.13
C ASN A 106 7.99 11.85 -5.69
N THR A 107 8.07 11.57 -4.41
CA THR A 107 8.64 10.34 -3.85
C THR A 107 7.50 9.35 -3.66
N ASP A 108 7.62 8.12 -4.17
CA ASP A 108 6.51 7.15 -4.16
C ASP A 108 6.13 6.74 -2.75
N ALA A 109 7.15 6.52 -1.90
CA ALA A 109 6.97 6.28 -0.47
C ALA A 109 8.21 6.70 0.31
N VAL A 110 8.01 7.20 1.54
CA VAL A 110 9.05 7.39 2.54
C VAL A 110 8.70 6.58 3.77
N CYS A 111 9.63 5.73 4.19
CA CYS A 111 9.45 4.78 5.27
C CYS A 111 10.38 5.12 6.43
N SER A 112 9.89 5.03 7.67
CA SER A 112 10.70 5.15 8.89
C SER A 112 10.40 4.01 9.85
N VAL A 113 11.45 3.35 10.35
CA VAL A 113 11.33 2.36 11.43
C VAL A 113 11.25 3.11 12.76
N VAL A 114 10.10 3.03 13.41
CA VAL A 114 9.80 3.70 14.67
C VAL A 114 9.61 2.65 15.76
N HIS A 115 10.28 2.82 16.88
CA HIS A 115 10.14 1.98 18.06
C HIS A 115 9.11 2.56 19.05
N LYS A 116 8.69 1.72 19.96
CA LYS A 116 7.70 2.03 20.99
C LYS A 116 8.10 3.18 21.94
N ASP A 117 9.40 3.34 22.17
CA ASP A 117 9.98 4.44 22.96
C ASP A 117 10.17 5.73 22.15
N GLY A 118 9.89 5.71 20.84
CA GLY A 118 10.09 6.83 19.93
C GLY A 118 11.45 6.83 19.22
N THR A 119 12.34 5.86 19.48
CA THR A 119 13.59 5.72 18.73
C THR A 119 13.31 5.41 17.25
N VAL A 120 14.12 5.99 16.36
CA VAL A 120 14.05 5.76 14.90
C VAL A 120 15.35 5.14 14.43
N THR A 121 15.32 3.88 13.97
CA THR A 121 16.51 3.09 13.63
C THR A 121 16.77 2.93 12.14
N GLY A 122 15.77 3.16 11.29
CA GLY A 122 15.92 2.98 9.84
C GLY A 122 15.01 3.90 9.05
N GLN A 123 15.45 4.24 7.84
CA GLN A 123 14.73 5.10 6.92
C GLN A 123 14.97 4.63 5.48
N ARG A 124 13.94 4.71 4.63
CA ARG A 124 14.05 4.39 3.21
C ARG A 124 13.20 5.32 2.38
N PHE A 125 13.81 5.89 1.33
CA PHE A 125 13.13 6.60 0.26
C PHE A 125 12.93 5.64 -0.92
N ILE A 126 11.70 5.51 -1.39
CA ILE A 126 11.34 4.66 -2.52
C ILE A 126 10.89 5.57 -3.65
N ASN A 127 11.55 5.47 -4.80
CA ASN A 127 11.25 6.28 -5.95
C ASN A 127 11.62 5.53 -7.24
N HIS A 128 10.79 5.68 -8.28
CA HIS A 128 10.96 5.02 -9.58
C HIS A 128 11.04 6.07 -10.70
N PRO A 129 12.18 6.82 -10.79
CA PRO A 129 12.29 7.94 -11.72
C PRO A 129 12.17 7.50 -13.19
N VAL A 130 12.75 6.37 -13.57
CA VAL A 130 12.72 5.88 -14.96
C VAL A 130 11.28 5.61 -15.43
N GLU A 131 10.47 4.95 -14.63
CA GLU A 131 9.07 4.69 -14.93
C GLU A 131 8.25 5.99 -14.95
N LYS A 132 8.54 6.91 -14.05
CA LYS A 132 7.89 8.23 -14.01
C LYS A 132 8.18 9.04 -15.24
N ASP A 133 9.44 9.12 -15.66
CA ASP A 133 9.85 9.87 -16.86
C ASP A 133 9.18 9.30 -18.11
N ARG A 134 9.17 7.97 -18.26
CA ARG A 134 8.47 7.31 -19.37
C ARG A 134 6.97 7.58 -19.35
N MET A 135 6.35 7.50 -18.19
CA MET A 135 4.93 7.82 -18.02
C MET A 135 4.65 9.28 -18.39
N TYR A 136 5.46 10.23 -17.93
CA TYR A 136 5.30 11.64 -18.27
C TYR A 136 5.53 11.94 -19.75
N GLY A 137 6.48 11.29 -20.39
CA GLY A 137 6.67 11.36 -21.83
C GLY A 137 5.40 10.96 -22.61
N LEU A 138 4.76 9.86 -22.19
CA LEU A 138 3.49 9.41 -22.78
C LEU A 138 2.34 10.39 -22.50
N LEU A 139 2.24 10.95 -21.31
CA LEU A 139 1.21 11.95 -20.98
C LEU A 139 1.37 13.24 -21.80
N ASN A 140 2.62 13.66 -22.06
CA ASN A 140 2.91 14.79 -22.94
C ASN A 140 2.54 14.49 -24.41
N ALA A 141 2.81 13.27 -24.89
CA ALA A 141 2.39 12.82 -26.20
C ALA A 141 0.86 12.80 -26.35
N ILE A 142 0.13 12.34 -25.33
CA ILE A 142 -1.33 12.37 -25.27
C ILE A 142 -1.82 13.82 -25.32
N LYS A 143 -1.22 14.72 -24.53
CA LYS A 143 -1.59 16.13 -24.53
C LYS A 143 -1.40 16.78 -25.91
N LYS A 144 -0.26 16.56 -26.56
CA LYS A 144 0.02 17.05 -27.93
C LYS A 144 -0.99 16.51 -28.94
N ALA A 145 -1.29 15.22 -28.91
CA ALA A 145 -2.28 14.61 -29.79
C ALA A 145 -3.69 15.21 -29.61
N GLN A 146 -4.08 15.47 -28.37
CA GLN A 146 -5.36 16.11 -28.05
C GLN A 146 -5.42 17.58 -28.51
N GLN A 147 -4.33 18.32 -28.39
CA GLN A 147 -4.21 19.70 -28.91
C GLN A 147 -4.33 19.74 -30.44
N ASN A 148 -3.83 18.70 -31.13
CA ASN A 148 -3.93 18.53 -32.59
C ASN A 148 -5.28 17.90 -33.02
N GLY A 149 -6.30 17.92 -32.19
CA GLY A 149 -7.66 17.42 -32.51
C GLY A 149 -7.87 15.92 -32.33
N ASN A 150 -6.82 15.13 -32.11
CA ASN A 150 -6.96 13.69 -31.88
C ASN A 150 -7.33 13.40 -30.42
N ARG A 151 -8.64 13.32 -30.15
CA ARG A 151 -9.16 13.08 -28.78
C ARG A 151 -9.05 11.62 -28.32
N LYS A 152 -8.87 10.66 -29.22
CA LYS A 152 -8.83 9.22 -28.93
C LYS A 152 -7.40 8.69 -29.04
N THR A 153 -6.72 8.50 -27.92
CA THR A 153 -5.36 7.95 -27.87
C THR A 153 -5.26 6.70 -26.99
N PRO A 154 -6.03 5.61 -27.28
CA PRO A 154 -6.17 4.47 -26.37
C PRO A 154 -4.86 3.71 -26.17
N ARG A 155 -4.00 3.62 -27.20
CA ARG A 155 -2.69 2.97 -27.11
C ARG A 155 -1.75 3.70 -26.15
N LEU A 156 -1.67 5.03 -26.24
CA LEU A 156 -0.81 5.83 -25.35
C LEU A 156 -1.30 5.78 -23.91
N TRP A 157 -2.62 5.87 -23.69
CA TRP A 157 -3.21 5.72 -22.37
C TRP A 157 -2.96 4.35 -21.75
N ARG A 158 -3.03 3.28 -22.53
CA ARG A 158 -2.72 1.93 -22.06
C ARG A 158 -1.27 1.83 -21.60
N LEU A 159 -0.31 2.35 -22.39
CA LEU A 159 1.11 2.36 -22.03
C LEU A 159 1.37 3.19 -20.77
N ALA A 160 0.81 4.41 -20.68
CA ALA A 160 0.95 5.24 -19.49
C ALA A 160 0.39 4.56 -18.23
N ASN A 161 -0.76 3.89 -18.33
CA ASN A 161 -1.34 3.12 -17.24
C ASN A 161 -0.47 1.92 -16.84
N ASN A 162 0.18 1.24 -17.78
CA ASN A 162 1.09 0.13 -17.47
C ASN A 162 2.29 0.60 -16.64
N TYR A 163 2.91 1.75 -17.00
CA TYR A 163 3.98 2.33 -16.18
C TYR A 163 3.50 2.75 -14.79
N ASN A 164 2.33 3.36 -14.72
CA ASN A 164 1.73 3.75 -13.45
C ASN A 164 1.42 2.54 -12.55
N GLU A 165 0.99 1.43 -13.14
CA GLU A 165 0.81 0.17 -12.43
C GLU A 165 2.15 -0.43 -11.98
N ALA A 166 3.17 -0.41 -12.84
CA ALA A 166 4.50 -0.89 -12.50
C ALA A 166 5.10 -0.13 -11.31
N ILE A 167 4.94 1.20 -11.24
CA ILE A 167 5.34 2.01 -10.09
C ILE A 167 4.62 1.52 -8.82
N ALA A 168 3.31 1.31 -8.88
CA ALA A 168 2.54 0.87 -7.71
C ALA A 168 2.98 -0.52 -7.22
N VAL A 169 3.23 -1.46 -8.14
CA VAL A 169 3.72 -2.81 -7.81
C VAL A 169 5.10 -2.75 -7.16
N LYS A 170 6.05 -2.05 -7.81
CA LYS A 170 7.43 -1.94 -7.31
C LYS A 170 7.47 -1.28 -5.94
N THR A 171 6.74 -0.18 -5.76
CA THR A 171 6.64 0.53 -4.47
C THR A 171 6.12 -0.39 -3.37
N ALA A 172 5.05 -1.17 -3.63
CA ALA A 172 4.50 -2.09 -2.66
C ALA A 172 5.49 -3.19 -2.27
N VAL A 173 6.20 -3.77 -3.25
CA VAL A 173 7.24 -4.79 -3.01
C VAL A 173 8.36 -4.23 -2.15
N GLU A 174 8.84 -3.02 -2.44
CA GLU A 174 9.94 -2.41 -1.69
C GLU A 174 9.56 -2.04 -0.25
N ILE A 175 8.34 -1.55 -0.02
CA ILE A 175 7.82 -1.31 1.34
C ILE A 175 7.83 -2.60 2.16
N VAL A 176 7.29 -3.70 1.61
CA VAL A 176 7.24 -4.98 2.33
C VAL A 176 8.64 -5.56 2.51
N ARG A 177 9.52 -5.46 1.51
CA ARG A 177 10.92 -5.88 1.61
C ARG A 177 11.61 -5.15 2.76
N PHE A 178 11.46 -3.83 2.85
CA PHE A 178 12.03 -3.04 3.93
C PHE A 178 11.49 -3.45 5.31
N ALA A 179 10.20 -3.82 5.39
CA ALA A 179 9.61 -4.33 6.62
C ALA A 179 10.21 -5.68 7.05
N VAL A 180 10.43 -6.59 6.10
CA VAL A 180 11.08 -7.89 6.36
C VAL A 180 12.53 -7.70 6.79
N GLU A 181 13.30 -6.88 6.07
CA GLU A 181 14.71 -6.56 6.39
C GLU A 181 14.85 -5.92 7.78
N SER A 182 13.91 -5.05 8.13
CA SER A 182 13.87 -4.39 9.46
C SER A 182 13.26 -5.28 10.56
N LYS A 183 12.85 -6.52 10.24
CA LYS A 183 12.25 -7.48 11.17
C LYS A 183 11.04 -6.94 11.94
N VAL A 184 10.26 -6.05 11.32
CA VAL A 184 9.05 -5.49 11.93
C VAL A 184 7.80 -6.26 11.50
N ASN A 185 6.77 -6.22 12.34
CA ASN A 185 5.53 -6.97 12.14
C ASN A 185 4.32 -6.08 11.80
N VAL A 186 4.51 -4.76 11.74
CA VAL A 186 3.45 -3.80 11.45
C VAL A 186 3.94 -2.75 10.46
N ILE A 187 3.14 -2.49 9.42
CA ILE A 187 3.28 -1.36 8.52
C ILE A 187 2.10 -0.42 8.75
N VAL A 188 2.37 0.86 8.93
CA VAL A 188 1.36 1.88 9.25
C VAL A 188 1.25 2.89 8.12
N PHE A 189 0.05 3.05 7.59
CA PHE A 189 -0.31 4.07 6.59
C PHE A 189 -1.25 5.11 7.16
N GLU A 190 -1.36 6.21 6.45
CA GLU A 190 -2.44 7.16 6.65
C GLU A 190 -3.75 6.65 6.03
N HIS A 191 -4.87 6.86 6.73
CA HIS A 191 -6.20 6.66 6.19
C HIS A 191 -6.57 7.85 5.29
N LEU A 192 -6.35 7.69 3.99
CA LEU A 192 -6.55 8.74 3.00
C LEU A 192 -7.97 8.66 2.40
N ASN A 193 -8.93 9.36 3.00
CA ASN A 193 -10.24 9.55 2.42
C ASN A 193 -10.17 10.57 1.27
N MET A 194 -10.12 10.09 0.03
CA MET A 194 -10.28 10.95 -1.14
C MET A 194 -11.76 11.22 -1.37
N LYS A 195 -12.21 12.42 -1.03
CA LYS A 195 -13.48 12.94 -1.58
C LYS A 195 -13.42 12.89 -3.10
N LYS A 196 -14.59 12.65 -3.75
CA LYS A 196 -14.72 12.57 -5.22
C LYS A 196 -13.91 13.69 -5.89
N LYS A 197 -13.22 13.36 -7.00
CA LYS A 197 -12.41 14.29 -7.79
C LYS A 197 -13.22 15.56 -8.09
N LYS A 198 -12.76 16.71 -7.60
CA LYS A 198 -13.29 18.00 -8.03
C LYS A 198 -12.77 18.28 -9.45
N ARG A 199 -13.64 18.85 -10.31
CA ARG A 199 -13.26 19.33 -11.65
C ARG A 199 -12.07 20.30 -11.50
N GLY A 200 -10.99 20.08 -12.27
CA GLY A 200 -9.79 20.95 -12.21
C GLY A 200 -8.60 20.39 -11.41
N ASN A 201 -8.67 19.18 -10.84
CA ASN A 201 -7.50 18.59 -10.21
C ASN A 201 -6.38 18.34 -11.23
N LYS A 202 -5.14 18.64 -10.82
CA LYS A 202 -3.95 18.36 -11.64
C LYS A 202 -3.90 16.90 -12.02
N GLN A 203 -3.64 16.58 -13.29
CA GLN A 203 -3.58 15.22 -13.84
C GLN A 203 -2.68 14.29 -13.02
N LYS A 204 -1.54 14.81 -12.51
CA LYS A 204 -0.62 14.09 -11.62
C LYS A 204 -1.31 13.48 -10.39
N LEU A 205 -2.19 14.23 -9.73
CA LEU A 205 -2.96 13.74 -8.58
C LEU A 205 -4.03 12.72 -8.98
N SER A 206 -4.59 12.85 -10.20
CA SER A 206 -5.62 11.92 -10.67
C SER A 206 -5.06 10.54 -11.02
N LEU A 207 -3.79 10.45 -11.36
CA LEU A 207 -3.08 9.21 -11.68
C LEU A 207 -2.43 8.55 -10.46
N TRP A 208 -2.36 9.23 -9.32
CA TRP A 208 -1.73 8.68 -8.13
C TRP A 208 -2.49 7.49 -7.55
N ARG A 209 -1.85 6.31 -7.59
CA ARG A 209 -2.43 5.00 -7.22
C ARG A 209 -2.23 4.62 -5.75
N LYS A 210 -2.32 5.58 -4.83
CA LYS A 210 -2.06 5.35 -3.40
C LYS A 210 -2.84 4.17 -2.79
N ARG A 211 -4.14 4.03 -3.10
CA ARG A 211 -4.95 2.90 -2.61
C ARG A 211 -4.51 1.57 -3.21
N ASP A 212 -4.11 1.56 -4.48
CA ASP A 212 -3.59 0.38 -5.14
C ASP A 212 -2.28 -0.08 -4.46
N ILE A 213 -1.38 0.86 -4.12
CA ILE A 213 -0.17 0.57 -3.34
C ILE A 213 -0.54 -0.03 -1.98
N GLN A 214 -1.46 0.59 -1.23
CA GLN A 214 -1.90 0.10 0.08
C GLN A 214 -2.46 -1.33 0.00
N HIS A 215 -3.39 -1.61 -0.92
CA HIS A 215 -3.95 -2.96 -1.11
C HIS A 215 -2.91 -4.00 -1.53
N ARG A 216 -1.94 -3.62 -2.38
CA ARG A 216 -0.85 -4.52 -2.75
C ARG A 216 0.08 -4.81 -1.57
N VAL A 217 0.37 -3.80 -0.74
CA VAL A 217 1.14 -3.99 0.50
C VAL A 217 0.38 -4.91 1.45
N GLU A 218 -0.93 -4.74 1.65
CA GLU A 218 -1.75 -5.64 2.47
C GLU A 218 -1.63 -7.09 1.99
N ALA A 219 -1.80 -7.33 0.70
CA ALA A 219 -1.73 -8.66 0.11
C ALA A 219 -0.35 -9.31 0.23
N LEU A 220 0.73 -8.52 0.12
CA LEU A 220 2.10 -9.01 0.25
C LEU A 220 2.53 -9.20 1.71
N ALA A 221 2.12 -8.29 2.60
CA ALA A 221 2.48 -8.27 4.01
C ALA A 221 1.94 -9.50 4.76
N VAL A 222 0.70 -9.91 4.46
CA VAL A 222 0.04 -11.09 5.04
C VAL A 222 0.92 -12.34 4.94
N ARG A 223 1.58 -12.55 3.78
CA ARG A 223 2.44 -13.70 3.53
C ARG A 223 3.68 -13.76 4.44
N ASN A 224 4.08 -12.61 4.96
CA ASN A 224 5.24 -12.45 5.84
C ASN A 224 4.84 -12.27 7.33
N GLY A 225 3.57 -12.48 7.68
CA GLY A 225 3.08 -12.24 9.03
C GLY A 225 3.11 -10.77 9.45
N ILE A 226 3.16 -9.86 8.48
CA ILE A 226 3.18 -8.42 8.71
C ILE A 226 1.76 -7.89 8.57
N ARG A 227 1.29 -7.16 9.57
CA ARG A 227 -0.02 -6.55 9.58
C ARG A 227 0.05 -5.11 9.08
N VAL A 228 -0.92 -4.71 8.27
CA VAL A 228 -1.11 -3.31 7.88
C VAL A 228 -2.10 -2.63 8.83
N SER A 229 -1.80 -1.42 9.24
CA SER A 229 -2.64 -0.58 10.10
C SER A 229 -2.76 0.82 9.53
N TYR A 230 -3.84 1.51 9.91
CA TYR A 230 -4.13 2.85 9.43
C TYR A 230 -4.30 3.83 10.58
N ILE A 231 -3.81 5.06 10.38
CA ILE A 231 -3.96 6.17 11.33
C ILE A 231 -4.63 7.38 10.65
N CYS A 232 -5.11 8.32 11.46
CA CYS A 232 -5.67 9.58 10.95
C CYS A 232 -4.60 10.43 10.28
N ALA A 233 -4.84 10.85 9.02
CA ALA A 233 -3.91 11.62 8.20
C ALA A 233 -3.82 13.11 8.59
N VAL A 234 -4.71 13.61 9.42
CA VAL A 234 -4.77 15.06 9.73
C VAL A 234 -3.50 15.51 10.44
N ASN A 235 -2.81 16.51 9.87
CA ASN A 235 -1.60 17.15 10.39
C ASN A 235 -0.34 16.26 10.51
N THR A 236 -0.30 15.03 10.03
CA THR A 236 0.91 14.18 10.04
C THR A 236 2.08 14.87 9.35
N SER A 237 1.83 15.47 8.22
CA SER A 237 2.81 16.19 7.43
C SER A 237 2.89 17.70 7.72
N ARG A 238 2.03 18.21 8.60
CA ARG A 238 2.05 19.64 9.02
C ARG A 238 2.78 19.87 10.33
N LEU A 239 2.99 18.81 11.12
CA LEU A 239 3.70 18.90 12.38
C LEU A 239 5.15 18.43 12.22
N ALA A 240 6.07 19.18 12.78
CA ALA A 240 7.45 18.76 12.95
C ALA A 240 7.51 17.54 13.86
N PHE A 241 8.34 16.54 13.51
CA PHE A 241 8.43 15.32 14.31
C PHE A 241 9.04 15.56 15.71
N ASP A 242 9.83 16.63 15.85
CA ASP A 242 10.52 17.01 17.09
C ASP A 242 9.61 17.78 18.09
N GLY A 243 8.36 18.01 17.74
CA GLY A 243 7.39 18.72 18.60
C GLY A 243 7.48 20.25 18.54
N SER A 244 8.36 20.83 17.70
CA SER A 244 8.55 22.27 17.59
C SER A 244 7.34 23.03 17.00
N GLY A 245 6.30 22.31 16.55
CA GLY A 245 5.06 22.90 16.07
C GLY A 245 4.81 22.69 14.58
N LYS A 246 4.15 23.65 13.93
CA LYS A 246 3.83 23.56 12.51
C LYS A 246 5.05 23.83 11.65
N VAL A 247 5.26 23.02 10.62
CA VAL A 247 6.33 23.21 9.63
C VAL A 247 5.93 24.28 8.61
N ILE A 248 6.92 25.07 8.18
CA ILE A 248 6.80 26.06 7.09
C ILE A 248 7.31 25.40 5.80
N ARG A 249 6.63 25.60 4.65
CA ARG A 249 6.93 24.89 3.39
C ARG A 249 6.89 25.79 2.17
N GLY A 250 7.58 25.32 1.10
CA GLY A 250 7.58 25.98 -0.19
C GLY A 250 8.06 27.42 -0.08
N LYS A 251 7.45 28.34 -0.80
CA LYS A 251 7.85 29.74 -0.87
C LYS A 251 7.86 30.46 0.48
N ASP A 252 6.96 30.09 1.40
CA ASP A 252 6.92 30.66 2.76
C ASP A 252 8.17 30.28 3.58
N ALA A 253 8.83 29.18 3.23
CA ALA A 253 10.09 28.76 3.84
C ALA A 253 11.33 29.15 3.02
N GLY A 254 11.15 29.81 1.88
CA GLY A 254 12.21 30.15 0.94
C GLY A 254 12.64 28.99 0.03
N PHE A 255 11.77 27.98 -0.16
CA PHE A 255 12.06 26.82 -1.02
C PHE A 255 11.20 26.80 -2.28
N ASP A 256 11.78 26.43 -3.42
CA ASP A 256 11.04 26.22 -4.68
C ASP A 256 10.22 24.92 -4.68
N THR A 257 10.53 24.00 -3.78
CA THR A 257 9.87 22.69 -3.69
C THR A 257 9.13 22.52 -2.36
N TYR A 258 8.12 21.62 -2.34
CA TYR A 258 7.40 21.27 -1.13
C TYR A 258 8.00 20.04 -0.41
N GLU A 259 9.13 19.52 -0.88
CA GLU A 259 9.83 18.38 -0.29
C GLU A 259 10.57 18.75 0.99
N LEU A 260 11.06 19.99 1.05
CA LEU A 260 11.71 20.53 2.22
C LEU A 260 10.74 21.39 3.04
N CYS A 261 10.95 21.36 4.34
CA CYS A 261 10.28 22.23 5.29
C CYS A 261 11.28 22.82 6.29
N LYS A 262 10.92 23.96 6.84
CA LYS A 262 11.62 24.61 7.94
C LYS A 262 10.80 24.47 9.21
N PHE A 263 11.43 23.96 10.26
CA PHE A 263 10.85 23.86 11.60
C PHE A 263 10.92 25.22 12.29
N THR A 264 10.13 25.43 13.32
CA THR A 264 10.17 26.69 14.11
C THR A 264 11.52 26.90 14.80
N THR A 265 12.27 25.83 15.03
CA THR A 265 13.67 25.85 15.53
C THR A 265 14.69 26.32 14.48
N GLY A 266 14.27 26.59 13.25
CA GLY A 266 15.15 26.91 12.12
C GLY A 266 15.71 25.71 11.36
N LYS A 267 15.51 24.48 11.86
CA LYS A 267 15.96 23.25 11.22
C LYS A 267 15.26 23.02 9.88
N VAL A 268 16.06 22.77 8.85
CA VAL A 268 15.56 22.33 7.52
C VAL A 268 15.50 20.81 7.49
N TYR A 269 14.36 20.27 7.03
CA TYR A 269 14.13 18.84 7.03
C TYR A 269 13.27 18.37 5.85
N ASN A 270 13.33 17.09 5.48
CA ASN A 270 12.43 16.52 4.49
C ASN A 270 11.03 16.31 5.08
N CYS A 271 10.00 16.83 4.41
CA CYS A 271 8.62 16.80 4.87
C CYS A 271 8.05 15.38 5.00
N ASP A 272 8.27 14.56 3.98
CA ASP A 272 7.72 13.22 3.89
C ASP A 272 8.40 12.30 4.93
N LEU A 273 9.69 12.54 5.19
CA LEU A 273 10.42 11.84 6.25
C LEU A 273 9.92 12.24 7.65
N SER A 274 9.61 13.51 7.88
CA SER A 274 8.97 13.96 9.12
C SER A 274 7.59 13.32 9.28
N ALA A 275 6.80 13.26 8.20
CA ALA A 275 5.48 12.66 8.19
C ALA A 275 5.53 11.15 8.49
N SER A 276 6.46 10.41 7.88
CA SER A 276 6.59 8.97 8.11
C SER A 276 6.87 8.63 9.58
N LYS A 277 7.68 9.45 10.27
CA LYS A 277 7.94 9.33 11.71
C LYS A 277 6.68 9.59 12.55
N ASN A 278 5.94 10.65 12.23
CA ASN A 278 4.68 10.97 12.90
C ASN A 278 3.61 9.89 12.68
N ILE A 279 3.58 9.28 11.50
CA ILE A 279 2.67 8.15 11.18
C ILE A 279 2.95 6.97 12.12
N GLY A 280 4.22 6.58 12.23
CA GLY A 280 4.63 5.50 13.12
C GLY A 280 4.33 5.80 14.60
N ALA A 281 4.66 7.00 15.05
CA ALA A 281 4.43 7.43 16.43
C ALA A 281 2.93 7.40 16.82
N ARG A 282 2.03 7.81 15.94
CA ARG A 282 0.59 7.81 16.20
C ARG A 282 -0.01 6.41 16.40
N PHE A 283 0.60 5.38 15.81
CA PHE A 283 0.20 4.01 16.11
C PHE A 283 0.52 3.68 17.57
N PHE A 284 1.75 3.93 18.01
CA PHE A 284 2.16 3.64 19.38
C PHE A 284 1.41 4.48 20.41
N ILE A 285 1.17 5.76 20.14
CA ILE A 285 0.32 6.61 20.99
C ILE A 285 -1.08 6.01 21.15
N ARG A 286 -1.69 5.52 20.07
CA ARG A 286 -2.99 4.85 20.12
C ARG A 286 -2.96 3.58 20.97
N VAL A 287 -1.90 2.79 20.87
CA VAL A 287 -1.72 1.56 21.65
C VAL A 287 -1.47 1.90 23.13
N LEU A 288 -0.61 2.87 23.37
CA LEU A 288 -0.28 3.37 24.70
C LEU A 288 -1.55 3.78 25.45
N LEU A 289 -2.31 4.74 24.92
CA LEU A 289 -3.54 5.26 25.55
C LEU A 289 -4.59 4.17 25.82
N LYS A 290 -4.62 3.10 25.03
CA LYS A 290 -5.51 1.95 25.28
C LYS A 290 -5.01 1.02 26.39
N SER A 291 -3.76 1.10 26.77
CA SER A 291 -3.15 0.21 27.75
C SER A 291 -2.97 0.82 29.14
N LEU A 292 -3.16 2.14 29.28
CA LEU A 292 -3.01 2.85 30.53
C LEU A 292 -4.18 2.58 31.48
N SER A 293 -3.88 2.55 32.77
CA SER A 293 -4.88 2.70 33.83
C SER A 293 -5.38 4.16 33.89
N VAL A 294 -6.53 4.40 34.48
CA VAL A 294 -7.12 5.75 34.59
C VAL A 294 -6.15 6.74 35.28
N LYS A 295 -5.43 6.30 36.31
CA LYS A 295 -4.42 7.13 36.98
C LYS A 295 -3.24 7.49 36.09
N GLU A 296 -2.71 6.51 35.33
CA GLU A 296 -1.62 6.74 34.40
C GLU A 296 -2.07 7.64 33.24
N GLU A 297 -3.28 7.45 32.73
CA GLU A 297 -3.84 8.28 31.65
C GLU A 297 -3.95 9.75 32.10
N LEU A 298 -4.51 10.02 33.23
CA LEU A 298 -4.62 11.38 33.81
C LEU A 298 -3.24 12.01 33.99
N LEU A 299 -2.27 11.25 34.51
CA LEU A 299 -0.90 11.74 34.72
C LEU A 299 -0.23 12.11 33.39
N VAL A 300 -0.35 11.25 32.38
CA VAL A 300 0.27 11.46 31.07
C VAL A 300 -0.40 12.61 30.34
N LEU A 301 -1.74 12.70 30.36
CA LEU A 301 -2.49 13.80 29.76
C LEU A 301 -2.18 15.16 30.40
N ALA A 302 -1.97 15.21 31.72
CA ALA A 302 -1.58 16.44 32.41
C ALA A 302 -0.20 16.94 32.01
N LYS A 303 0.75 16.03 31.75
CA LYS A 303 2.14 16.38 31.39
C LYS A 303 2.39 16.51 29.89
N VAL A 304 1.57 15.89 29.06
CA VAL A 304 1.67 15.88 27.59
C VAL A 304 0.29 16.24 27.00
N PRO A 305 -0.09 17.52 27.03
CA PRO A 305 -1.44 17.97 26.66
C PRO A 305 -1.79 17.72 25.19
N GLU A 306 -0.82 17.54 24.31
CA GLU A 306 -1.04 17.19 22.89
C GLU A 306 -1.78 15.87 22.71
N LEU A 307 -1.70 14.97 23.69
CA LEU A 307 -2.41 13.67 23.69
C LEU A 307 -3.94 13.81 23.74
N ASN A 308 -4.47 14.92 24.28
CA ASN A 308 -5.90 15.20 24.29
C ASN A 308 -6.49 15.26 22.86
N ARG A 309 -5.67 15.56 21.86
CA ARG A 309 -6.09 15.63 20.48
C ARG A 309 -5.14 14.85 19.56
N ARG A 310 -5.54 13.65 19.15
CA ARG A 310 -4.73 12.76 18.29
C ARG A 310 -4.14 13.44 17.05
N THR A 311 -4.80 14.45 16.49
CA THR A 311 -4.33 15.22 15.34
C THR A 311 -3.19 16.19 15.66
N SER A 312 -2.88 16.41 16.93
CA SER A 312 -1.77 17.24 17.42
C SER A 312 -0.53 16.41 17.78
N CYS A 313 -0.63 15.07 17.76
CA CYS A 313 0.45 14.19 18.15
C CYS A 313 1.49 14.02 17.03
N CYS A 314 2.75 14.08 17.42
CA CYS A 314 3.96 13.84 16.61
C CYS A 314 4.89 12.82 17.30
N LEU A 315 6.10 12.58 16.77
CA LEU A 315 7.06 11.68 17.37
C LEU A 315 7.49 12.13 18.77
N ALA A 316 7.77 13.42 18.96
CA ALA A 316 8.12 13.97 20.28
C ALA A 316 7.04 13.74 21.32
N THR A 317 5.75 13.78 20.94
CA THR A 317 4.62 13.46 21.82
C THR A 317 4.73 12.03 22.36
N LEU A 318 5.12 11.06 21.51
CA LEU A 318 5.35 9.68 21.93
C LEU A 318 6.51 9.57 22.92
N ILE A 319 7.65 10.21 22.59
CA ILE A 319 8.86 10.21 23.44
C ILE A 319 8.54 10.78 24.83
N ASN A 320 7.87 11.94 24.89
CA ASN A 320 7.48 12.59 26.14
C ASN A 320 6.52 11.73 26.96
N ALA A 321 5.50 11.13 26.32
CA ALA A 321 4.55 10.25 27.01
C ALA A 321 5.25 9.01 27.61
N TYR A 322 6.17 8.41 26.85
CA TYR A 322 6.95 7.27 27.31
C TYR A 322 7.85 7.64 28.49
N ALA A 323 8.55 8.78 28.43
CA ALA A 323 9.40 9.29 29.50
C ALA A 323 8.60 9.52 30.81
N VAL A 324 7.39 10.10 30.72
CA VAL A 324 6.51 10.29 31.88
C VAL A 324 6.14 8.97 32.56
N LEU A 325 5.83 7.94 31.76
CA LEU A 325 5.48 6.62 32.28
C LEU A 325 6.68 5.90 32.93
N CYS A 326 7.87 6.00 32.33
CA CYS A 326 9.09 5.44 32.92
C CYS A 326 9.39 6.12 34.26
N ALA A 327 9.32 7.45 34.32
CA ALA A 327 9.54 8.19 35.57
C ALA A 327 8.50 7.88 36.66
N SER A 328 7.26 7.58 36.32
CA SER A 328 6.22 7.21 37.29
C SER A 328 6.42 5.82 37.89
N LYS A 329 7.02 4.90 37.13
CA LYS A 329 7.32 3.52 37.57
C LYS A 329 8.63 3.41 38.36
N ALA A 330 9.52 4.40 38.22
CA ALA A 330 10.79 4.44 38.92
C ALA A 330 10.70 5.08 40.33
N LYS A 331 9.53 5.64 40.71
CA LYS A 331 9.31 6.10 42.09
C LYS A 331 8.79 4.94 42.92
N PRO A 332 9.48 4.55 43.99
CA PRO A 332 9.06 3.49 44.91
C PRO A 332 7.74 3.79 45.58
#